data_82701a954076db063770cd2a59653a30
#
_entry.id   82701a954076db063770cd2a59653a30
#
_cell.length_a   1.000
_cell.length_b   1.000
_cell.length_c   1.000
_cell.angle_alpha   90.00
_cell.angle_beta   90.00
_cell.angle_gamma   90.00
#
_symmetry.space_group_name_H-M   'P 1'
#
loop_
_entity.id
_entity.type
_entity.pdbx_description
1 polymer ?
#
loop_
_entity_poly.entity_id
_entity_poly.type
_entity_poly.pdbx_seq_one_letter_code
_entity_poly.pdbx_strand_id
1 'polypeptide(L)'
;MEPRTPVSTDPKDLSGAWTMQQVTTIFPSAQRALFQKYHVGGCSSCGFQPMDTLATVAMNHGIDVNEVIEHIQRSQEMEKDLEITPRETAELLKEGKIKLVDVRSAQEYAIASVPGSVLADQSLAQEILQSWPKDTAIVTMCHHGMRSLDAAAYLRGHGFTKTRSMTGGIDAWSLQIDDSVPRY
;
A
#
# COMPACT_ATOMS: atom_id res chain seq x y z
N MET A 1 22.14 -27.33 22.64
CA MET A 1 20.92 -26.86 21.97
C MET A 1 20.52 -25.58 22.70
N GLU A 2 21.03 -24.43 22.24
CA GLU A 2 20.75 -23.16 22.87
C GLU A 2 19.29 -22.79 22.65
N PRO A 3 18.58 -22.27 23.65
CA PRO A 3 17.20 -21.81 23.47
C PRO A 3 17.22 -20.60 22.53
N ARG A 4 16.55 -20.71 21.39
CA ARG A 4 16.32 -19.56 20.51
C ARG A 4 15.50 -18.54 21.31
N THR A 5 16.13 -17.42 21.64
CA THR A 5 15.43 -16.27 22.22
C THR A 5 14.26 -15.91 21.30
N PRO A 6 13.03 -15.74 21.80
CA PRO A 6 11.93 -15.30 20.96
C PRO A 6 12.32 -13.94 20.37
N VAL A 7 12.32 -13.86 19.04
CA VAL A 7 12.57 -12.59 18.33
C VAL A 7 11.39 -11.67 18.65
N SER A 8 11.69 -10.48 19.14
CA SER A 8 10.69 -9.45 19.38
C SER A 8 9.83 -9.23 18.12
N THR A 9 8.54 -9.04 18.30
CA THR A 9 7.60 -8.66 17.23
C THR A 9 7.22 -7.17 17.34
N ASP A 10 7.89 -6.41 18.21
CA ASP A 10 7.67 -4.96 18.29
C ASP A 10 8.33 -4.29 17.07
N PRO A 11 7.58 -3.48 16.30
CA PRO A 11 8.13 -2.75 15.15
C PRO A 11 9.36 -1.89 15.48
N LYS A 12 9.53 -1.47 16.74
CA LYS A 12 10.69 -0.68 17.19
C LYS A 12 11.97 -1.50 17.26
N ASP A 13 11.84 -2.82 17.37
CA ASP A 13 12.99 -3.74 17.52
C ASP A 13 13.43 -4.32 16.17
N LEU A 14 12.98 -3.74 15.04
CA LEU A 14 13.43 -4.18 13.73
C LEU A 14 14.95 -4.20 13.65
N SER A 15 15.48 -5.36 13.32
CA SER A 15 16.93 -5.57 13.22
C SER A 15 17.29 -6.43 12.03
N GLY A 16 18.57 -6.42 11.66
CA GLY A 16 19.09 -7.26 10.58
C GLY A 16 18.91 -8.76 10.79
N ALA A 17 18.65 -9.22 12.02
CA ALA A 17 18.44 -10.63 12.35
C ALA A 17 17.02 -11.12 12.02
N TRP A 18 16.06 -10.22 11.74
CA TRP A 18 14.70 -10.61 11.38
C TRP A 18 14.67 -11.28 10.01
N THR A 19 13.90 -12.36 9.91
CA THR A 19 13.66 -12.99 8.61
C THR A 19 12.75 -12.10 7.76
N MET A 20 12.85 -12.22 6.43
CA MET A 20 12.01 -11.45 5.52
C MET A 20 10.52 -11.75 5.72
N GLN A 21 10.17 -12.97 6.13
CA GLN A 21 8.80 -13.31 6.52
C GLN A 21 8.33 -12.47 7.72
N GLN A 22 9.17 -12.32 8.74
CA GLN A 22 8.86 -11.45 9.91
C GLN A 22 8.75 -9.99 9.49
N VAL A 23 9.73 -9.52 8.70
CA VAL A 23 9.76 -8.15 8.20
C VAL A 23 8.48 -7.82 7.42
N THR A 24 8.11 -8.63 6.44
CA THR A 24 6.92 -8.36 5.60
C THR A 24 5.60 -8.57 6.32
N THR A 25 5.58 -9.36 7.39
CA THR A 25 4.39 -9.52 8.24
C THR A 25 4.15 -8.30 9.11
N ILE A 26 5.21 -7.75 9.72
CA ILE A 26 5.12 -6.60 10.63
C ILE A 26 5.13 -5.27 9.87
N PHE A 27 5.85 -5.21 8.75
CA PHE A 27 5.96 -4.07 7.85
C PHE A 27 5.45 -4.45 6.45
N PRO A 28 4.14 -4.41 6.18
CA PRO A 28 3.60 -4.72 4.85
C PRO A 28 4.18 -3.85 3.73
N SER A 29 4.62 -2.63 4.07
CA SER A 29 5.30 -1.71 3.15
C SER A 29 6.72 -2.15 2.75
N ALA A 30 7.36 -3.03 3.53
CA ALA A 30 8.79 -3.33 3.40
C ALA A 30 9.17 -3.83 2.00
N GLN A 31 8.38 -4.73 1.41
CA GLN A 31 8.67 -5.24 0.07
C GLN A 31 8.66 -4.12 -0.99
N ARG A 32 7.67 -3.22 -0.90
CA ARG A 32 7.57 -2.05 -1.79
C ARG A 32 8.72 -1.08 -1.57
N ALA A 33 9.04 -0.77 -0.31
CA ALA A 33 10.14 0.10 0.07
C ALA A 33 11.49 -0.41 -0.47
N LEU A 34 11.76 -1.71 -0.31
CA LEU A 34 12.96 -2.36 -0.82
C LEU A 34 13.03 -2.30 -2.35
N PHE A 35 11.90 -2.54 -3.02
CA PHE A 35 11.86 -2.49 -4.48
C PHE A 35 12.04 -1.06 -5.02
N GLN A 36 11.34 -0.09 -4.47
CA GLN A 36 11.37 1.30 -4.96
C GLN A 36 12.76 1.93 -4.86
N LYS A 37 13.47 1.70 -3.77
CA LYS A 37 14.76 2.34 -3.53
C LYS A 37 15.95 1.51 -4.01
N TYR A 38 15.88 0.19 -3.84
CA TYR A 38 17.03 -0.69 -4.04
C TYR A 38 16.81 -1.74 -5.14
N HIS A 39 15.64 -1.76 -5.77
CA HIS A 39 15.23 -2.75 -6.77
C HIS A 39 15.28 -4.20 -6.28
N VAL A 40 15.14 -4.41 -4.97
CA VAL A 40 15.14 -5.74 -4.32
C VAL A 40 13.71 -6.30 -4.30
N GLY A 41 13.54 -7.53 -4.81
CA GLY A 41 12.25 -8.24 -4.77
C GLY A 41 11.35 -8.07 -5.99
N GLY A 42 11.80 -7.39 -7.04
CA GLY A 42 11.01 -7.12 -8.25
C GLY A 42 11.04 -8.21 -9.31
N CYS A 43 11.95 -9.18 -9.21
CA CYS A 43 12.06 -10.28 -10.15
C CYS A 43 12.48 -11.58 -9.42
N SER A 44 12.32 -12.73 -10.10
CA SER A 44 12.66 -14.05 -9.53
C SER A 44 14.16 -14.25 -9.23
N SER A 45 15.04 -13.43 -9.81
CA SER A 45 16.49 -13.51 -9.62
C SER A 45 17.07 -12.50 -8.64
N CYS A 46 16.33 -11.41 -8.32
CA CYS A 46 16.73 -10.38 -7.36
C CYS A 46 15.80 -10.35 -6.13
N GLY A 47 15.09 -11.45 -5.90
CA GLY A 47 14.23 -11.65 -4.75
C GLY A 47 14.98 -12.13 -3.51
N PHE A 48 14.25 -12.22 -2.44
CA PHE A 48 14.67 -12.84 -1.18
C PHE A 48 13.78 -14.05 -0.88
N GLN A 49 14.29 -14.98 -0.08
CA GLN A 49 13.48 -16.08 0.45
C GLN A 49 12.85 -15.66 1.80
N PRO A 50 11.70 -16.21 2.18
CA PRO A 50 11.05 -15.90 3.45
C PRO A 50 11.94 -16.06 4.68
N MET A 51 12.88 -17.01 4.63
CA MET A 51 13.81 -17.33 5.72
C MET A 51 15.14 -16.57 5.67
N ASP A 52 15.40 -15.81 4.61
CA ASP A 52 16.56 -14.93 4.56
C ASP A 52 16.43 -13.86 5.64
N THR A 53 17.54 -13.51 6.29
CA THR A 53 17.55 -12.39 7.21
C THR A 53 17.67 -11.08 6.45
N LEU A 54 17.14 -10.00 7.03
CA LEU A 54 17.27 -8.66 6.46
C LEU A 54 18.74 -8.28 6.23
N ALA A 55 19.63 -8.68 7.14
CA ALA A 55 21.06 -8.48 6.98
C ALA A 55 21.64 -9.25 5.79
N THR A 56 21.20 -10.49 5.56
CA THR A 56 21.62 -11.28 4.41
C THR A 56 21.16 -10.64 3.10
N VAL A 57 19.92 -10.18 3.06
CA VAL A 57 19.37 -9.49 1.88
C VAL A 57 20.14 -8.19 1.61
N ALA A 58 20.38 -7.37 2.62
CA ALA A 58 21.15 -6.13 2.49
C ALA A 58 22.58 -6.40 1.98
N MET A 59 23.26 -7.40 2.56
CA MET A 59 24.60 -7.81 2.16
C MET A 59 24.66 -8.28 0.69
N ASN A 60 23.72 -9.13 0.26
CA ASN A 60 23.67 -9.65 -1.10
C ASN A 60 23.48 -8.55 -2.15
N HIS A 61 22.91 -7.43 -1.76
CA HIS A 61 22.69 -6.27 -2.64
C HIS A 61 23.68 -5.12 -2.40
N GLY A 62 24.67 -5.30 -1.51
CA GLY A 62 25.69 -4.29 -1.23
C GLY A 62 25.15 -3.05 -0.51
N ILE A 63 24.10 -3.20 0.31
CA ILE A 63 23.41 -2.12 1.00
C ILE A 63 23.70 -2.20 2.50
N ASP A 64 23.86 -1.06 3.16
CA ASP A 64 23.98 -1.03 4.63
C ASP A 64 22.64 -1.42 5.27
N VAL A 65 22.68 -2.39 6.19
CA VAL A 65 21.47 -2.94 6.84
C VAL A 65 20.75 -1.89 7.69
N ASN A 66 21.48 -0.95 8.31
CA ASN A 66 20.85 0.09 9.12
C ASN A 66 20.12 1.10 8.23
N GLU A 67 20.67 1.42 7.06
CA GLU A 67 19.99 2.25 6.07
C GLU A 67 18.70 1.59 5.59
N VAL A 68 18.72 0.27 5.38
CA VAL A 68 17.52 -0.50 5.01
C VAL A 68 16.47 -0.46 6.12
N ILE A 69 16.88 -0.65 7.38
CA ILE A 69 15.99 -0.60 8.55
C ILE A 69 15.31 0.78 8.65
N GLU A 70 16.08 1.85 8.62
CA GLU A 70 15.54 3.22 8.67
C GLU A 70 14.58 3.49 7.50
N HIS A 71 14.92 3.00 6.31
CA HIS A 71 14.07 3.18 5.14
C HIS A 71 12.73 2.45 5.25
N ILE A 72 12.73 1.20 5.73
CA ILE A 72 11.50 0.42 5.98
C ILE A 72 10.62 1.12 7.01
N GLN A 73 11.19 1.55 8.14
CA GLN A 73 10.45 2.23 9.21
C GLN A 73 9.84 3.54 8.72
N ARG A 74 10.61 4.36 8.01
CA ARG A 74 10.13 5.62 7.42
C ARG A 74 9.03 5.40 6.38
N SER A 75 9.19 4.39 5.52
CA SER A 75 8.19 4.05 4.52
C SER A 75 6.87 3.62 5.16
N GLN A 76 6.93 2.84 6.25
CA GLN A 76 5.75 2.42 7.00
C GLN A 76 5.01 3.61 7.62
N GLU A 77 5.73 4.59 8.17
CA GLU A 77 5.09 5.80 8.71
C GLU A 77 4.44 6.65 7.61
N MET A 78 5.15 6.82 6.49
CA MET A 78 4.60 7.56 5.34
C MET A 78 3.35 6.86 4.77
N GLU A 79 3.29 5.53 4.76
CA GLU A 79 2.13 4.78 4.27
C GLU A 79 0.92 4.90 5.19
N LYS A 80 1.12 4.97 6.51
CA LYS A 80 0.01 5.24 7.46
C LYS A 80 -0.70 6.55 7.16
N ASP A 81 0.02 7.57 6.76
CA ASP A 81 -0.55 8.86 6.35
C ASP A 81 -1.30 8.78 5.00
N LEU A 82 -1.01 7.74 4.22
CA LEU A 82 -1.68 7.48 2.95
C LEU A 82 -2.96 6.66 3.12
N GLU A 83 -3.20 6.06 4.26
CA GLU A 83 -4.34 5.16 4.45
C GLU A 83 -5.56 5.88 5.03
N ILE A 84 -6.73 5.37 4.67
CA ILE A 84 -8.03 5.77 5.21
C ILE A 84 -8.93 4.54 5.35
N THR A 85 -9.72 4.47 6.39
CA THR A 85 -10.62 3.34 6.61
C THR A 85 -11.82 3.36 5.66
N PRO A 86 -12.47 2.20 5.37
CA PRO A 86 -13.72 2.17 4.61
C PRO A 86 -14.82 3.04 5.24
N ARG A 87 -14.90 3.08 6.57
CA ARG A 87 -15.91 3.86 7.29
C ARG A 87 -15.73 5.35 7.11
N GLU A 88 -14.52 5.86 7.29
CA GLU A 88 -14.20 7.27 7.03
C GLU A 88 -14.39 7.64 5.55
N THR A 89 -14.04 6.70 4.64
CA THR A 89 -14.26 6.89 3.20
C THR A 89 -15.76 7.04 2.90
N ALA A 90 -16.61 6.20 3.49
CA ALA A 90 -18.05 6.25 3.29
C ALA A 90 -18.66 7.57 3.77
N GLU A 91 -18.23 8.07 4.94
CA GLU A 91 -18.67 9.35 5.48
C GLU A 91 -18.29 10.51 4.55
N LEU A 92 -17.03 10.59 4.15
CA LEU A 92 -16.53 11.64 3.27
C LEU A 92 -17.14 11.57 1.85
N LEU A 93 -17.39 10.37 1.35
CA LEU A 93 -18.04 10.17 0.04
C LEU A 93 -19.48 10.65 0.07
N LYS A 94 -20.24 10.31 1.13
CA LYS A 94 -21.62 10.76 1.35
C LYS A 94 -21.73 12.28 1.45
N GLU A 95 -20.74 12.92 2.04
CA GLU A 95 -20.65 14.36 2.17
C GLU A 95 -20.15 15.09 0.90
N GLY A 96 -19.78 14.33 -0.13
CA GLY A 96 -19.21 14.88 -1.38
C GLY A 96 -17.84 15.53 -1.22
N LYS A 97 -17.13 15.21 -0.13
CA LYS A 97 -15.82 15.79 0.20
C LYS A 97 -14.64 15.12 -0.48
N ILE A 98 -14.84 13.95 -1.08
CA ILE A 98 -13.81 13.20 -1.78
C ILE A 98 -14.25 12.73 -3.15
N LYS A 99 -13.28 12.40 -3.98
CA LYS A 99 -13.45 11.60 -5.20
C LYS A 99 -12.94 10.20 -4.92
N LEU A 100 -13.82 9.18 -4.97
CA LEU A 100 -13.42 7.77 -4.82
C LEU A 100 -13.04 7.22 -6.20
N VAL A 101 -11.77 6.89 -6.37
CA VAL A 101 -11.18 6.45 -7.64
C VAL A 101 -10.82 4.98 -7.55
N ASP A 102 -11.49 4.15 -8.35
CA ASP A 102 -11.23 2.72 -8.44
C ASP A 102 -10.12 2.44 -9.46
N VAL A 103 -9.02 1.86 -9.00
CA VAL A 103 -7.84 1.58 -9.84
C VAL A 103 -7.77 0.12 -10.30
N ARG A 104 -8.89 -0.60 -10.25
CA ARG A 104 -9.00 -1.96 -10.77
C ARG A 104 -9.20 -1.96 -12.28
N SER A 105 -9.28 -3.17 -12.85
CA SER A 105 -9.66 -3.33 -14.25
C SER A 105 -11.15 -3.04 -14.49
N ALA A 106 -11.51 -2.73 -15.74
CA ALA A 106 -12.90 -2.55 -16.14
C ALA A 106 -13.75 -3.81 -15.89
N GLN A 107 -13.15 -4.99 -16.00
CA GLN A 107 -13.83 -6.26 -15.72
C GLN A 107 -14.14 -6.40 -14.23
N GLU A 108 -13.19 -6.10 -13.34
CA GLU A 108 -13.40 -6.11 -11.89
C GLU A 108 -14.47 -5.07 -11.48
N TYR A 109 -14.45 -3.89 -12.08
CA TYR A 109 -15.42 -2.82 -11.82
C TYR A 109 -16.84 -3.20 -12.25
N ALA A 110 -16.97 -3.94 -13.36
CA ALA A 110 -18.26 -4.44 -13.85
C ALA A 110 -18.85 -5.56 -12.97
N ILE A 111 -17.99 -6.36 -12.29
CA ILE A 111 -18.46 -7.40 -11.36
C ILE A 111 -19.03 -6.74 -10.10
N ALA A 112 -18.32 -5.78 -9.53
CA ALA A 112 -18.70 -5.07 -8.32
C ALA A 112 -18.10 -3.66 -8.32
N SER A 113 -18.85 -2.65 -7.92
CA SER A 113 -18.37 -1.28 -7.79
C SER A 113 -19.00 -0.61 -6.56
N VAL A 114 -18.29 0.31 -5.94
CA VAL A 114 -18.84 1.13 -4.86
C VAL A 114 -19.66 2.26 -5.48
N PRO A 115 -20.91 2.46 -5.05
CA PRO A 115 -21.73 3.58 -5.54
C PRO A 115 -21.02 4.93 -5.34
N GLY A 116 -20.92 5.72 -6.42
CA GLY A 116 -20.22 7.01 -6.41
C GLY A 116 -18.70 6.93 -6.66
N SER A 117 -18.14 5.73 -6.85
CA SER A 117 -16.78 5.57 -7.35
C SER A 117 -16.70 5.77 -8.86
N VAL A 118 -15.51 6.17 -9.33
CA VAL A 118 -15.18 6.29 -10.76
C VAL A 118 -14.01 5.39 -11.09
N LEU A 119 -14.10 4.68 -12.22
CA LEU A 119 -13.01 3.82 -12.69
C LEU A 119 -11.88 4.66 -13.28
N ALA A 120 -10.66 4.46 -12.80
CA ALA A 120 -9.45 5.07 -13.35
C ALA A 120 -9.01 4.33 -14.62
N ASP A 121 -9.74 4.53 -15.70
CA ASP A 121 -9.23 4.16 -17.02
C ASP A 121 -8.11 5.10 -17.48
N GLN A 122 -7.51 4.82 -18.64
CA GLN A 122 -6.41 5.62 -19.17
C GLN A 122 -6.80 7.10 -19.35
N SER A 123 -8.05 7.38 -19.77
CA SER A 123 -8.54 8.74 -20.00
C SER A 123 -8.66 9.51 -18.69
N LEU A 124 -9.31 8.92 -17.67
CA LEU A 124 -9.47 9.55 -16.37
C LEU A 124 -8.13 9.72 -15.65
N ALA A 125 -7.21 8.76 -15.77
CA ALA A 125 -5.88 8.89 -15.20
C ALA A 125 -5.10 10.09 -15.78
N GLN A 126 -5.18 10.31 -17.10
CA GLN A 126 -4.61 11.48 -17.74
C GLN A 126 -5.29 12.78 -17.31
N GLU A 127 -6.63 12.80 -17.25
CA GLU A 127 -7.41 13.94 -16.80
C GLU A 127 -7.04 14.34 -15.36
N ILE A 128 -6.94 13.38 -14.44
CA ILE A 128 -6.51 13.62 -13.05
C ILE A 128 -5.16 14.35 -13.04
N LEU A 129 -4.17 13.81 -13.75
CA LEU A 129 -2.82 14.36 -13.73
C LEU A 129 -2.70 15.76 -14.34
N GLN A 130 -3.48 16.03 -15.39
CA GLN A 130 -3.36 17.24 -16.21
C GLN A 130 -4.31 18.36 -15.78
N SER A 131 -5.52 17.99 -15.29
CA SER A 131 -6.62 18.95 -15.17
C SER A 131 -7.16 19.12 -13.76
N TRP A 132 -7.02 18.11 -12.90
CA TRP A 132 -7.59 18.21 -11.55
C TRP A 132 -6.74 19.13 -10.66
N PRO A 133 -7.39 19.96 -9.81
CA PRO A 133 -6.69 20.76 -8.80
C PRO A 133 -5.86 19.86 -7.86
N LYS A 134 -4.64 20.27 -7.54
CA LYS A 134 -3.72 19.47 -6.72
C LYS A 134 -4.17 19.30 -5.26
N ASP A 135 -5.11 20.12 -4.82
CA ASP A 135 -5.74 20.02 -3.51
C ASP A 135 -7.02 19.18 -3.50
N THR A 136 -7.40 18.58 -4.63
CA THR A 136 -8.52 17.64 -4.71
C THR A 136 -8.31 16.50 -3.74
N ALA A 137 -9.29 16.22 -2.89
CA ALA A 137 -9.25 15.09 -1.99
C ALA A 137 -9.65 13.82 -2.75
N ILE A 138 -8.67 12.96 -3.01
CA ILE A 138 -8.82 11.71 -3.74
C ILE A 138 -8.65 10.54 -2.77
N VAL A 139 -9.56 9.58 -2.82
CA VAL A 139 -9.37 8.28 -2.19
C VAL A 139 -9.28 7.24 -3.29
N THR A 140 -8.16 6.53 -3.36
CA THR A 140 -7.98 5.42 -4.29
C THR A 140 -8.47 4.12 -3.68
N MET A 141 -9.03 3.23 -4.47
CA MET A 141 -9.54 1.94 -4.04
C MET A 141 -9.14 0.84 -5.05
N CYS A 142 -8.81 -0.34 -4.54
CA CYS A 142 -8.69 -1.55 -5.37
C CYS A 142 -9.37 -2.74 -4.67
N HIS A 143 -9.00 -3.99 -4.97
CA HIS A 143 -9.65 -5.16 -4.35
C HIS A 143 -9.33 -5.26 -2.84
N HIS A 144 -8.04 -5.25 -2.47
CA HIS A 144 -7.56 -5.43 -1.08
C HIS A 144 -6.66 -4.31 -0.55
N GLY A 145 -6.54 -3.18 -1.25
CA GLY A 145 -5.77 -2.01 -0.78
C GLY A 145 -4.34 -1.89 -1.31
N MET A 146 -3.74 -2.93 -1.91
CA MET A 146 -2.33 -2.89 -2.36
C MET A 146 -2.12 -2.00 -3.59
N ARG A 147 -2.84 -2.26 -4.69
CA ARG A 147 -2.74 -1.46 -5.94
C ARG A 147 -3.14 0.00 -5.71
N SER A 148 -4.13 0.23 -4.86
CA SER A 148 -4.61 1.58 -4.54
C SER A 148 -3.59 2.38 -3.72
N LEU A 149 -2.82 1.73 -2.86
CA LEU A 149 -1.76 2.38 -2.10
C LEU A 149 -0.62 2.85 -3.02
N ASP A 150 -0.26 2.04 -4.03
CA ASP A 150 0.69 2.46 -5.07
C ASP A 150 0.19 3.67 -5.87
N ALA A 151 -1.10 3.63 -6.24
CA ALA A 151 -1.73 4.75 -6.94
C ALA A 151 -1.79 6.02 -6.08
N ALA A 152 -2.09 5.90 -4.79
CA ALA A 152 -2.09 7.04 -3.87
C ALA A 152 -0.69 7.65 -3.72
N ALA A 153 0.33 6.81 -3.55
CA ALA A 153 1.72 7.26 -3.48
C ALA A 153 2.16 7.96 -4.78
N TYR A 154 1.78 7.39 -5.93
CA TYR A 154 2.05 7.99 -7.23
C TYR A 154 1.42 9.37 -7.37
N LEU A 155 0.14 9.51 -7.04
CA LEU A 155 -0.57 10.80 -7.09
C LEU A 155 0.04 11.81 -6.12
N ARG A 156 0.43 11.40 -4.91
CA ARG A 156 1.15 12.29 -3.97
C ARG A 156 2.49 12.77 -4.55
N GLY A 157 3.24 11.91 -5.20
CA GLY A 157 4.46 12.30 -5.91
C GLY A 157 4.23 13.32 -7.02
N HIS A 158 3.00 13.37 -7.57
CA HIS A 158 2.57 14.36 -8.57
C HIS A 158 1.87 15.58 -7.96
N GLY A 159 1.97 15.78 -6.65
CA GLY A 159 1.51 16.97 -5.95
C GLY A 159 0.06 16.93 -5.42
N PHE A 160 -0.66 15.81 -5.54
CA PHE A 160 -2.00 15.65 -4.96
C PHE A 160 -1.90 15.38 -3.46
N THR A 161 -1.73 16.41 -2.67
CA THR A 161 -1.39 16.32 -1.24
C THR A 161 -2.47 15.68 -0.37
N LYS A 162 -3.73 15.69 -0.81
CA LYS A 162 -4.89 15.14 -0.07
C LYS A 162 -5.30 13.75 -0.57
N THR A 163 -4.40 13.01 -1.23
CA THR A 163 -4.68 11.65 -1.70
C THR A 163 -4.45 10.64 -0.58
N ARG A 164 -5.38 9.69 -0.45
CA ARG A 164 -5.30 8.54 0.45
C ARG A 164 -5.74 7.26 -0.26
N SER A 165 -5.43 6.10 0.31
CA SER A 165 -5.84 4.78 -0.16
C SER A 165 -6.76 4.11 0.83
N MET A 166 -7.90 3.58 0.38
CA MET A 166 -8.82 2.86 1.25
C MET A 166 -8.28 1.50 1.66
N THR A 167 -8.07 1.30 2.96
CA THR A 167 -7.57 0.05 3.54
C THR A 167 -8.51 -1.11 3.25
N GLY A 168 -7.93 -2.26 2.88
CA GLY A 168 -8.70 -3.46 2.57
C GLY A 168 -9.55 -3.40 1.30
N GLY A 169 -9.58 -2.26 0.61
CA GLY A 169 -10.23 -2.09 -0.69
C GLY A 169 -11.73 -2.36 -0.70
N ILE A 170 -12.27 -2.77 -1.86
CA ILE A 170 -13.71 -3.07 -2.03
C ILE A 170 -14.15 -4.29 -1.21
N ASP A 171 -13.25 -5.24 -0.93
CA ASP A 171 -13.56 -6.39 -0.08
C ASP A 171 -13.91 -5.93 1.36
N ALA A 172 -13.10 -5.03 1.93
CA ALA A 172 -13.40 -4.44 3.24
C ALA A 172 -14.62 -3.52 3.21
N TRP A 173 -14.87 -2.81 2.11
CA TRP A 173 -16.10 -2.04 1.92
C TRP A 173 -17.34 -2.93 2.00
N SER A 174 -17.35 -4.04 1.25
CA SER A 174 -18.46 -5.02 1.27
C SER A 174 -18.72 -5.58 2.66
N LEU A 175 -17.66 -5.85 3.43
CA LEU A 175 -17.78 -6.41 4.78
C LEU A 175 -18.24 -5.41 5.84
N GLN A 176 -17.90 -4.13 5.71
CA GLN A 176 -18.02 -3.16 6.79
C GLN A 176 -19.08 -2.08 6.53
N ILE A 177 -19.37 -1.79 5.27
CA ILE A 177 -20.18 -0.64 4.87
C ILE A 177 -21.45 -1.07 4.12
N ASP A 178 -21.32 -1.91 3.09
CA ASP A 178 -22.44 -2.25 2.20
C ASP A 178 -22.29 -3.67 1.70
N ASP A 179 -23.00 -4.60 2.33
CA ASP A 179 -23.01 -6.03 2.00
C ASP A 179 -23.74 -6.36 0.67
N SER A 180 -24.42 -5.39 0.08
CA SER A 180 -25.00 -5.52 -1.25
C SER A 180 -23.96 -5.44 -2.37
N VAL A 181 -22.76 -4.90 -2.09
CA VAL A 181 -21.63 -4.90 -3.03
C VAL A 181 -21.02 -6.31 -3.07
N PRO A 182 -21.08 -7.00 -4.23
CA PRO A 182 -20.62 -8.39 -4.31
C PRO A 182 -19.14 -8.56 -3.98
N ARG A 183 -18.83 -9.64 -3.26
CA ARG A 183 -17.45 -10.11 -3.05
C ARG A 183 -17.11 -11.17 -4.11
N TYR A 184 -15.89 -11.16 -4.60
CA TYR A 184 -15.43 -12.08 -5.66
C TYR A 184 -13.96 -12.46 -5.47
#